data_8b4f617208ccab132cab18c1569abb51
#
_entry.id   8b4f617208ccab132cab18c1569abb51
#
_cell.length_a   1.000
_cell.length_b   1.000
_cell.length_c   1.000
_cell.angle_alpha   90.00
_cell.angle_beta   90.00
_cell.angle_gamma   90.00
#
_symmetry.space_group_name_H-M   'P 1'
#
loop_
_entity.id
_entity.type
_entity.pdbx_description
1 polymer ?
#
loop_
_entity_poly.entity_id
_entity_poly.type
_entity_poly.pdbx_seq_one_letter_code
_entity_poly.pdbx_strand_id
1 'polypeptide(L)'
;IFGVLKNIAWTNKGAIDNEELSNHILNSKCSGSPIVIHSIDKFPKMVDYVVPAGVRIADTSRVRLGAYVGEGTTVMHEGFINFNAGTEGPNMIEGRISAGVFCASGTDIGGGASIMGTLSGGGEQVISIGKNCLLGANSGTGISLGNNCIIEAGLYLTAGTIVSVSDSKNGKQKTMKAKELNGSNDLLFRRNSVSGNVECLPNVNKVELNEMLHNTN
;
A
#
# COMPACT_ATOMS: atom_id res chain seq x y z
N ILE A 1 5.30 20.01 -0.40
CA ILE A 1 4.21 19.90 -1.37
C ILE A 1 2.85 20.28 -0.75
N PHE A 2 2.55 19.84 0.46
CA PHE A 2 1.26 20.08 1.12
C PHE A 2 0.98 21.56 1.43
N GLY A 3 2.03 22.37 1.65
CA GLY A 3 1.89 23.81 1.85
C GLY A 3 1.72 24.62 0.56
N VAL A 4 1.98 24.01 -0.60
CA VAL A 4 1.92 24.68 -1.91
C VAL A 4 0.63 24.35 -2.65
N LEU A 5 0.18 23.08 -2.59
CA LEU A 5 -1.03 22.65 -3.30
C LEU A 5 -2.28 22.99 -2.49
N LYS A 6 -3.23 23.66 -3.14
CA LYS A 6 -4.59 23.87 -2.61
C LYS A 6 -5.42 22.59 -2.70
N ASN A 7 -6.49 22.50 -1.91
CA ASN A 7 -7.57 21.56 -2.19
C ASN A 7 -8.38 22.08 -3.37
N ILE A 8 -8.62 21.21 -4.34
CA ILE A 8 -9.33 21.49 -5.58
C ILE A 8 -10.52 20.57 -5.70
N ALA A 9 -11.62 21.05 -6.21
CA ALA A 9 -12.74 20.21 -6.61
C ALA A 9 -12.44 19.57 -7.97
N TRP A 10 -12.26 18.27 -7.99
CA TRP A 10 -12.04 17.47 -9.19
C TRP A 10 -13.39 17.02 -9.73
N THR A 11 -13.74 17.46 -10.94
CA THR A 11 -15.09 17.32 -11.49
C THR A 11 -15.07 16.70 -12.89
N ASN A 12 -16.25 16.32 -13.39
CA ASN A 12 -16.44 15.91 -14.79
C ASN A 12 -16.15 17.02 -15.81
N LYS A 13 -15.94 18.25 -15.35
CA LYS A 13 -15.56 19.41 -16.18
C LYS A 13 -14.10 19.84 -15.95
N GLY A 14 -13.33 19.05 -15.21
CA GLY A 14 -11.96 19.37 -14.83
C GLY A 14 -11.83 19.89 -13.40
N ALA A 15 -10.69 20.52 -13.12
CA ALA A 15 -10.35 21.08 -11.82
C ALA A 15 -11.03 22.46 -11.63
N ILE A 16 -11.68 22.65 -10.50
CA ILE A 16 -12.35 23.93 -10.15
C ILE A 16 -11.85 24.34 -8.77
N ASP A 17 -11.45 25.62 -8.62
CA ASP A 17 -11.11 26.17 -7.30
C ASP A 17 -12.35 26.15 -6.39
N ASN A 18 -12.17 25.77 -5.13
CA ASN A 18 -13.26 25.62 -4.18
C ASN A 18 -13.97 26.96 -3.91
N GLU A 19 -13.26 28.09 -4.03
CA GLU A 19 -13.84 29.43 -3.84
C GLU A 19 -14.84 29.78 -4.96
N GLU A 20 -14.62 29.27 -6.18
CA GLU A 20 -15.46 29.50 -7.36
C GLU A 20 -16.53 28.41 -7.56
N LEU A 21 -16.44 27.31 -6.84
CA LEU A 21 -17.23 26.10 -7.07
C LEU A 21 -18.73 26.33 -7.03
N SER A 22 -19.23 27.14 -6.07
CA SER A 22 -20.66 27.44 -5.92
C SER A 22 -21.25 28.15 -7.15
N ASN A 23 -20.51 29.10 -7.70
CA ASN A 23 -20.91 29.83 -8.89
C ASN A 23 -20.92 28.93 -10.13
N HIS A 24 -19.90 28.06 -10.26
CA HIS A 24 -19.83 27.10 -11.34
C HIS A 24 -20.97 26.07 -11.28
N ILE A 25 -21.33 25.58 -10.08
CA ILE A 25 -22.47 24.67 -9.89
C ILE A 25 -23.78 25.34 -10.30
N LEU A 26 -24.03 26.58 -9.85
CA LEU A 26 -25.24 27.31 -10.19
C LEU A 26 -25.38 27.52 -11.70
N ASN A 27 -24.33 28.05 -12.34
CA ASN A 27 -24.29 28.29 -13.76
C ASN A 27 -24.49 27.00 -14.58
N SER A 28 -23.87 25.89 -14.14
CA SER A 28 -23.99 24.61 -14.83
C SER A 28 -25.40 24.03 -14.76
N LYS A 29 -26.08 24.21 -13.63
CA LYS A 29 -27.49 23.81 -13.48
C LYS A 29 -28.40 24.64 -14.41
N CYS A 30 -28.19 25.95 -14.46
CA CYS A 30 -28.95 26.84 -15.35
C CYS A 30 -28.73 26.51 -16.83
N SER A 31 -27.54 26.09 -17.22
CA SER A 31 -27.22 25.70 -18.60
C SER A 31 -27.61 24.27 -18.98
N GLY A 32 -28.19 23.51 -18.07
CA GLY A 32 -28.57 22.10 -18.31
C GLY A 32 -27.40 21.11 -18.42
N SER A 33 -26.19 21.51 -18.03
CA SER A 33 -24.99 20.64 -18.04
C SER A 33 -24.36 20.53 -16.64
N PRO A 34 -24.94 19.70 -15.76
CA PRO A 34 -24.56 19.68 -14.35
C PRO A 34 -23.11 19.27 -14.12
N ILE A 35 -22.50 19.86 -13.09
CA ILE A 35 -21.19 19.47 -12.58
C ILE A 35 -21.37 18.32 -11.61
N VAL A 36 -20.57 17.26 -11.79
CA VAL A 36 -20.42 16.16 -10.85
C VAL A 36 -19.07 16.29 -10.17
N ILE A 37 -19.07 16.39 -8.85
CA ILE A 37 -17.84 16.47 -8.04
C ILE A 37 -17.44 15.05 -7.71
N HIS A 38 -16.22 14.65 -8.11
CA HIS A 38 -15.65 13.35 -7.84
C HIS A 38 -14.88 13.33 -6.51
N SER A 39 -14.15 14.41 -6.22
CA SER A 39 -13.41 14.57 -4.96
C SER A 39 -13.05 16.02 -4.71
N ILE A 40 -12.72 16.35 -3.45
CA ILE A 40 -12.12 17.61 -3.05
C ILE A 40 -10.82 17.24 -2.34
N ASP A 41 -9.70 17.40 -3.01
CA ASP A 41 -8.39 16.98 -2.52
C ASP A 41 -7.28 17.75 -3.24
N LYS A 42 -6.07 17.64 -2.72
CA LYS A 42 -4.85 18.14 -3.38
C LYS A 42 -4.47 17.32 -4.61
N PHE A 43 -4.83 16.03 -4.63
CA PHE A 43 -4.48 15.08 -5.68
C PHE A 43 -5.75 14.46 -6.29
N PRO A 44 -5.91 14.51 -7.62
CA PRO A 44 -6.98 13.76 -8.30
C PRO A 44 -6.67 12.27 -8.32
N LYS A 45 -7.62 11.47 -8.77
CA LYS A 45 -7.34 10.07 -9.13
C LYS A 45 -6.41 10.01 -10.34
N MET A 46 -5.51 9.02 -10.34
CA MET A 46 -4.47 8.88 -11.37
C MET A 46 -5.06 8.84 -12.78
N VAL A 47 -6.10 8.04 -12.99
CA VAL A 47 -6.63 7.73 -14.32
C VAL A 47 -7.31 8.92 -15.03
N ASP A 48 -7.54 10.03 -14.33
CA ASP A 48 -8.00 11.27 -14.99
C ASP A 48 -6.89 11.90 -15.84
N TYR A 49 -5.62 11.55 -15.62
CA TYR A 49 -4.45 12.12 -16.28
C TYR A 49 -3.49 11.08 -16.84
N VAL A 50 -3.35 9.94 -16.17
CA VAL A 50 -2.41 8.88 -16.52
C VAL A 50 -3.11 7.54 -16.43
N VAL A 51 -3.16 6.82 -17.55
CA VAL A 51 -3.69 5.45 -17.61
C VAL A 51 -2.51 4.51 -17.81
N PRO A 52 -2.06 3.80 -16.77
CA PRO A 52 -0.93 2.88 -16.91
C PRO A 52 -1.33 1.66 -17.76
N ALA A 53 -0.37 1.17 -18.56
CA ALA A 53 -0.59 -0.01 -19.41
C ALA A 53 -0.47 -1.31 -18.59
N GLY A 54 -1.21 -2.35 -18.99
CA GLY A 54 -1.07 -3.70 -18.44
C GLY A 54 -1.45 -3.81 -16.95
N VAL A 55 -2.32 -2.94 -16.44
CA VAL A 55 -2.77 -2.96 -15.04
C VAL A 55 -4.28 -3.11 -14.94
N ARG A 56 -4.74 -3.61 -13.79
CA ARG A 56 -6.15 -3.65 -13.43
C ARG A 56 -6.40 -2.83 -12.17
N ILE A 57 -7.27 -1.84 -12.25
CA ILE A 57 -7.67 -0.97 -11.13
C ILE A 57 -9.18 -1.04 -10.99
N ALA A 58 -9.68 -1.73 -9.95
CA ALA A 58 -11.11 -1.99 -9.77
C ALA A 58 -11.89 -0.74 -9.34
N ASP A 59 -11.28 0.12 -8.51
CA ASP A 59 -11.81 1.43 -8.13
C ASP A 59 -10.75 2.51 -8.35
N THR A 60 -10.96 3.33 -9.36
CA THR A 60 -9.99 4.35 -9.77
C THR A 60 -9.78 5.46 -8.74
N SER A 61 -10.74 5.69 -7.84
CA SER A 61 -10.61 6.67 -6.75
C SER A 61 -9.57 6.25 -5.69
N ARG A 62 -9.17 5.00 -5.72
CA ARG A 62 -8.23 4.41 -4.76
C ARG A 62 -6.75 4.59 -5.14
N VAL A 63 -6.46 5.10 -6.34
CA VAL A 63 -5.09 5.36 -6.80
C VAL A 63 -4.93 6.86 -7.09
N ARG A 64 -4.11 7.53 -6.30
CA ARG A 64 -3.87 8.96 -6.42
C ARG A 64 -2.88 9.29 -7.53
N LEU A 65 -3.07 10.41 -8.21
CA LEU A 65 -2.08 10.95 -9.15
C LEU A 65 -0.74 11.14 -8.43
N GLY A 66 0.35 10.76 -9.08
CA GLY A 66 1.70 10.72 -8.49
C GLY A 66 2.07 9.36 -7.91
N ALA A 67 1.17 8.38 -7.95
CA ALA A 67 1.52 6.97 -7.74
C ALA A 67 2.20 6.39 -8.99
N TYR A 68 3.00 5.35 -8.80
CA TYR A 68 3.52 4.51 -9.88
C TYR A 68 2.89 3.11 -9.78
N VAL A 69 2.26 2.66 -10.85
CA VAL A 69 1.63 1.34 -10.92
C VAL A 69 2.26 0.58 -12.07
N GLY A 70 3.15 -0.35 -11.74
CA GLY A 70 3.88 -1.15 -12.72
C GLY A 70 3.00 -2.20 -13.38
N GLU A 71 3.39 -2.61 -14.60
CA GLU A 71 2.69 -3.58 -15.44
C GLU A 71 2.42 -4.90 -14.67
N GLY A 72 1.27 -5.52 -14.89
CA GLY A 72 0.83 -6.72 -14.18
C GLY A 72 0.25 -6.48 -12.79
N THR A 73 0.24 -5.23 -12.30
CA THR A 73 -0.36 -4.91 -11.00
C THR A 73 -1.88 -4.94 -11.08
N THR A 74 -2.50 -5.63 -10.12
CA THR A 74 -3.94 -5.59 -9.86
C THR A 74 -4.20 -4.83 -8.55
N VAL A 75 -4.99 -3.76 -8.64
CA VAL A 75 -5.50 -3.03 -7.46
C VAL A 75 -6.98 -3.34 -7.31
N MET A 76 -7.33 -4.06 -6.23
CA MET A 76 -8.71 -4.42 -5.93
C MET A 76 -9.47 -3.25 -5.31
N HIS A 77 -10.79 -3.41 -5.09
CA HIS A 77 -11.66 -2.32 -4.63
C HIS A 77 -11.22 -1.70 -3.30
N GLU A 78 -10.66 -2.48 -2.38
CA GLU A 78 -10.14 -1.98 -1.10
C GLU A 78 -8.67 -1.58 -1.15
N GLY A 79 -7.96 -1.95 -2.22
CA GLY A 79 -6.58 -1.55 -2.43
C GLY A 79 -6.45 -0.03 -2.53
N PHE A 80 -5.37 0.52 -2.01
CA PHE A 80 -5.11 1.95 -2.05
C PHE A 80 -3.62 2.22 -2.30
N ILE A 81 -3.32 3.07 -3.28
CA ILE A 81 -1.95 3.53 -3.56
C ILE A 81 -1.92 5.05 -3.47
N ASN A 82 -1.16 5.56 -2.51
CA ASN A 82 -1.05 6.99 -2.28
C ASN A 82 -0.13 7.65 -3.32
N PHE A 83 -0.17 8.99 -3.39
CA PHE A 83 0.81 9.74 -4.16
C PHE A 83 2.24 9.42 -3.66
N ASN A 84 3.22 9.51 -4.54
CA ASN A 84 4.62 9.18 -4.22
C ASN A 84 4.82 7.76 -3.63
N ALA A 85 3.90 6.85 -3.91
CA ALA A 85 3.99 5.43 -3.60
C ALA A 85 3.95 4.62 -4.89
N GLY A 86 4.27 3.34 -4.84
CA GLY A 86 4.19 2.56 -6.06
C GLY A 86 4.42 1.06 -5.91
N THR A 87 4.21 0.40 -7.04
CA THR A 87 4.41 -1.04 -7.24
C THR A 87 5.26 -1.29 -8.47
N GLU A 88 6.23 -2.20 -8.36
CA GLU A 88 7.06 -2.62 -9.51
C GLU A 88 6.23 -3.42 -10.54
N GLY A 89 5.29 -4.25 -10.06
CA GLY A 89 4.52 -5.22 -10.83
C GLY A 89 5.31 -6.48 -11.25
N PRO A 90 4.62 -7.60 -11.46
CA PRO A 90 3.21 -7.83 -11.09
C PRO A 90 2.99 -7.86 -9.58
N ASN A 91 1.85 -7.34 -9.12
CA ASN A 91 1.49 -7.31 -7.70
C ASN A 91 -0.03 -7.49 -7.51
N MET A 92 -0.44 -8.02 -6.35
CA MET A 92 -1.83 -7.99 -5.90
C MET A 92 -1.95 -6.97 -4.76
N ILE A 93 -2.82 -5.97 -4.92
CA ILE A 93 -2.98 -4.90 -3.94
C ILE A 93 -4.44 -4.84 -3.50
N GLU A 94 -4.71 -5.40 -2.33
CA GLU A 94 -5.99 -5.33 -1.63
C GLU A 94 -5.91 -4.50 -0.35
N GLY A 95 -4.71 -4.13 0.07
CA GLY A 95 -4.42 -3.30 1.22
C GLY A 95 -3.93 -1.90 0.84
N ARG A 96 -3.42 -1.17 1.83
CA ARG A 96 -3.00 0.23 1.70
C ARG A 96 -1.49 0.36 1.56
N ILE A 97 -1.05 1.00 0.47
CA ILE A 97 0.32 1.45 0.25
C ILE A 97 0.38 2.95 0.57
N SER A 98 0.99 3.30 1.69
CA SER A 98 1.09 4.69 2.15
C SER A 98 2.11 5.49 1.33
N ALA A 99 2.05 6.83 1.42
CA ALA A 99 2.96 7.71 0.70
C ALA A 99 4.44 7.38 0.99
N GLY A 100 5.24 7.36 -0.06
CA GLY A 100 6.68 7.06 -0.01
C GLY A 100 7.03 5.57 0.03
N VAL A 101 6.04 4.67 0.08
CA VAL A 101 6.27 3.22 0.11
C VAL A 101 6.36 2.66 -1.31
N PHE A 102 7.31 1.77 -1.54
CA PHE A 102 7.43 1.02 -2.79
C PHE A 102 7.42 -0.48 -2.54
N CYS A 103 6.59 -1.20 -3.33
CA CYS A 103 6.46 -2.65 -3.28
C CYS A 103 7.10 -3.26 -4.54
N ALA A 104 8.09 -4.12 -4.33
CA ALA A 104 8.72 -4.85 -5.43
C ALA A 104 7.80 -5.95 -6.00
N SER A 105 8.18 -6.53 -7.13
CA SER A 105 7.38 -7.51 -7.88
C SER A 105 7.06 -8.77 -7.10
N GLY A 106 5.96 -9.42 -7.45
CA GLY A 106 5.51 -10.68 -6.84
C GLY A 106 4.92 -10.52 -5.44
N THR A 107 4.67 -9.29 -5.00
CA THR A 107 4.17 -9.02 -3.64
C THR A 107 2.65 -8.96 -3.61
N ASP A 108 2.09 -9.60 -2.59
CA ASP A 108 0.66 -9.62 -2.27
C ASP A 108 0.40 -8.81 -0.99
N ILE A 109 -0.40 -7.75 -1.11
CA ILE A 109 -0.84 -6.92 0.02
C ILE A 109 -2.31 -7.25 0.28
N GLY A 110 -2.55 -8.15 1.22
CA GLY A 110 -3.86 -8.70 1.53
C GLY A 110 -4.90 -7.66 1.98
N GLY A 111 -6.16 -8.03 1.89
CA GLY A 111 -7.31 -7.15 2.18
C GLY A 111 -7.19 -6.49 3.56
N GLY A 112 -7.29 -5.16 3.60
CA GLY A 112 -7.15 -4.37 4.82
C GLY A 112 -5.75 -4.29 5.41
N ALA A 113 -4.74 -4.91 4.78
CA ALA A 113 -3.35 -4.77 5.22
C ALA A 113 -2.88 -3.31 5.07
N SER A 114 -1.96 -2.88 5.93
CA SER A 114 -1.53 -1.49 5.99
C SER A 114 -0.01 -1.37 6.14
N ILE A 115 0.62 -0.66 5.21
CA ILE A 115 2.03 -0.33 5.30
C ILE A 115 2.15 1.11 5.83
N MET A 116 2.87 1.31 6.92
CA MET A 116 3.09 2.65 7.49
C MET A 116 3.92 3.48 6.53
N GLY A 117 3.47 4.71 6.29
CA GLY A 117 4.28 5.69 5.54
C GLY A 117 5.37 6.31 6.42
N THR A 118 6.41 6.81 5.78
CA THR A 118 7.57 7.45 6.43
C THR A 118 7.18 8.60 7.36
N LEU A 119 6.13 9.35 7.00
CA LEU A 119 5.69 10.54 7.75
C LEU A 119 4.85 10.21 8.99
N SER A 120 4.24 9.02 9.08
CA SER A 120 3.27 8.71 10.14
C SER A 120 3.88 8.30 11.48
N GLY A 121 5.18 8.12 11.57
CA GLY A 121 5.88 7.69 12.79
C GLY A 121 7.05 8.56 13.21
N GLY A 122 7.23 9.75 12.61
CA GLY A 122 8.41 10.60 12.86
C GLY A 122 9.73 9.94 12.44
N GLY A 123 9.66 8.87 11.65
CA GLY A 123 10.82 8.13 11.15
C GLY A 123 11.42 8.77 9.91
N GLU A 124 12.73 8.76 9.81
CA GLU A 124 13.46 9.21 8.63
C GLU A 124 13.60 8.09 7.57
N GLN A 125 13.25 6.86 7.92
CA GLN A 125 13.43 5.69 7.03
C GLN A 125 12.23 5.51 6.11
N VAL A 126 12.51 5.46 4.82
CA VAL A 126 11.53 5.05 3.80
C VAL A 126 11.26 3.55 3.97
N ILE A 127 9.97 3.19 4.10
CA ILE A 127 9.56 1.78 4.17
C ILE A 127 9.41 1.24 2.75
N SER A 128 9.99 0.07 2.52
CA SER A 128 9.87 -0.67 1.27
C SER A 128 9.53 -2.14 1.52
N ILE A 129 8.87 -2.75 0.56
CA ILE A 129 8.54 -4.18 0.57
C ILE A 129 9.30 -4.84 -0.57
N GLY A 130 10.08 -5.85 -0.25
CA GLY A 130 10.87 -6.61 -1.22
C GLY A 130 10.02 -7.50 -2.10
N LYS A 131 10.69 -8.31 -2.94
CA LYS A 131 10.03 -9.22 -3.89
C LYS A 131 9.38 -10.41 -3.19
N ASN A 132 8.28 -10.91 -3.77
CA ASN A 132 7.61 -12.14 -3.34
C ASN A 132 7.25 -12.11 -1.84
N CYS A 133 6.75 -10.98 -1.36
CA CYS A 133 6.27 -10.84 0.01
C CYS A 133 4.75 -11.03 0.09
N LEU A 134 4.29 -11.49 1.24
CA LEU A 134 2.87 -11.58 1.57
C LEU A 134 2.58 -10.84 2.87
N LEU A 135 1.73 -9.83 2.80
CA LEU A 135 1.10 -9.23 3.96
C LEU A 135 -0.31 -9.83 4.07
N GLY A 136 -0.53 -10.71 5.04
CA GLY A 136 -1.84 -11.34 5.25
C GLY A 136 -2.94 -10.31 5.53
N ALA A 137 -4.19 -10.70 5.32
CA ALA A 137 -5.34 -9.81 5.52
C ALA A 137 -5.32 -9.14 6.91
N ASN A 138 -5.64 -7.85 6.96
CA ASN A 138 -5.63 -7.03 8.17
C ASN A 138 -4.29 -7.01 8.93
N SER A 139 -3.20 -7.38 8.28
CA SER A 139 -1.86 -7.23 8.84
C SER A 139 -1.31 -5.82 8.61
N GLY A 140 -0.11 -5.56 9.10
CA GLY A 140 0.56 -4.30 8.80
C GLY A 140 2.02 -4.32 9.16
N THR A 141 2.76 -3.37 8.57
CA THR A 141 4.18 -3.22 8.89
C THR A 141 4.58 -1.75 9.03
N GLY A 142 5.42 -1.49 10.02
CA GLY A 142 6.14 -0.24 10.25
C GLY A 142 7.65 -0.40 10.08
N ILE A 143 8.11 -1.51 9.47
CA ILE A 143 9.50 -1.75 9.07
C ILE A 143 9.53 -2.17 7.60
N SER A 144 10.66 -1.96 6.93
CA SER A 144 10.88 -2.52 5.61
C SER A 144 11.03 -4.04 5.68
N LEU A 145 10.50 -4.73 4.68
CA LEU A 145 10.68 -6.15 4.49
C LEU A 145 11.66 -6.38 3.33
N GLY A 146 12.57 -7.30 3.49
CA GLY A 146 13.37 -7.81 2.37
C GLY A 146 12.55 -8.75 1.48
N ASN A 147 13.22 -9.54 0.66
CA ASN A 147 12.55 -10.48 -0.24
C ASN A 147 12.00 -11.70 0.53
N ASN A 148 10.95 -12.33 -0.02
CA ASN A 148 10.34 -13.56 0.49
C ASN A 148 9.87 -13.48 1.95
N CYS A 149 9.35 -12.31 2.37
CA CYS A 149 8.86 -12.13 3.72
C CYS A 149 7.35 -12.31 3.79
N ILE A 150 6.89 -12.88 4.89
CA ILE A 150 5.46 -13.08 5.18
C ILE A 150 5.13 -12.45 6.52
N ILE A 151 4.03 -11.71 6.57
CA ILE A 151 3.37 -11.31 7.83
C ILE A 151 2.01 -12.02 7.89
N GLU A 152 1.78 -12.75 8.98
CA GLU A 152 0.52 -13.44 9.23
C GLU A 152 -0.67 -12.48 9.26
N ALA A 153 -1.83 -12.96 8.81
CA ALA A 153 -3.07 -12.19 8.88
C ALA A 153 -3.36 -11.69 10.31
N GLY A 154 -3.81 -10.44 10.42
CA GLY A 154 -4.11 -9.80 11.70
C GLY A 154 -2.91 -9.39 12.55
N LEU A 155 -1.69 -9.64 12.11
CA LEU A 155 -0.49 -9.22 12.83
C LEU A 155 -0.02 -7.83 12.38
N TYR A 156 0.01 -6.86 13.29
CA TYR A 156 0.59 -5.55 13.02
C TYR A 156 2.01 -5.45 13.61
N LEU A 157 3.03 -5.37 12.73
CA LEU A 157 4.45 -5.37 13.09
C LEU A 157 4.99 -3.93 13.08
N THR A 158 5.16 -3.32 14.24
CA THR A 158 5.78 -1.99 14.35
C THR A 158 7.27 -2.10 14.65
N ALA A 159 8.01 -1.02 14.44
CA ALA A 159 9.44 -0.95 14.77
C ALA A 159 9.77 -1.33 16.23
N GLY A 160 8.85 -1.04 17.16
CA GLY A 160 9.00 -1.33 18.59
C GLY A 160 8.53 -2.73 19.02
N THR A 161 7.88 -3.47 18.14
CA THR A 161 7.36 -4.83 18.46
C THR A 161 8.51 -5.74 18.89
N ILE A 162 8.35 -6.39 20.04
CA ILE A 162 9.30 -7.42 20.50
C ILE A 162 9.00 -8.72 19.76
N VAL A 163 10.02 -9.27 19.14
CA VAL A 163 9.95 -10.47 18.33
C VAL A 163 10.87 -11.55 18.88
N SER A 164 10.37 -12.76 19.04
CA SER A 164 11.17 -13.96 19.38
C SER A 164 11.70 -14.57 18.09
N VAL A 165 13.01 -14.49 17.89
CA VAL A 165 13.69 -15.06 16.71
C VAL A 165 14.22 -16.43 17.07
N SER A 166 13.81 -17.45 16.32
CA SER A 166 14.33 -18.81 16.48
C SER A 166 15.62 -18.99 15.68
N ASP A 167 16.72 -19.28 16.34
CA ASP A 167 17.95 -19.69 15.67
C ASP A 167 17.79 -21.13 15.19
N SER A 168 17.76 -21.34 13.89
CA SER A 168 17.58 -22.65 13.25
C SER A 168 18.73 -23.62 13.57
N LYS A 169 19.90 -23.15 14.05
CA LYS A 169 21.07 -23.99 14.31
C LYS A 169 21.17 -24.48 15.75
N ASN A 170 20.65 -23.74 16.74
CA ASN A 170 20.91 -24.04 18.15
C ASN A 170 19.62 -24.12 18.99
N GLY A 171 18.44 -23.99 18.41
CA GLY A 171 17.16 -24.01 19.14
C GLY A 171 16.99 -22.92 20.20
N LYS A 172 17.93 -21.96 20.28
CA LYS A 172 17.86 -20.85 21.24
C LYS A 172 16.98 -19.76 20.65
N GLN A 173 15.98 -19.33 21.41
CA GLN A 173 15.19 -18.16 21.11
C GLN A 173 15.91 -16.90 21.63
N LYS A 174 16.04 -15.90 20.76
CA LYS A 174 16.52 -14.56 21.10
C LYS A 174 15.41 -13.56 20.88
N THR A 175 15.17 -12.68 21.83
CA THR A 175 14.22 -11.59 21.67
C THR A 175 14.93 -10.32 21.20
N MET A 176 14.31 -9.61 20.25
CA MET A 176 14.81 -8.32 19.74
C MET A 176 13.65 -7.45 19.29
N LYS A 177 13.90 -6.19 19.01
CA LYS A 177 12.89 -5.30 18.40
C LYS A 177 12.81 -5.56 16.90
N ALA A 178 11.61 -5.48 16.33
CA ALA A 178 11.39 -5.71 14.90
C ALA A 178 12.23 -4.76 14.01
N LYS A 179 12.55 -3.54 14.47
CA LYS A 179 13.47 -2.64 13.76
C LYS A 179 14.85 -3.21 13.49
N GLU A 180 15.31 -4.17 14.29
CA GLU A 180 16.61 -4.83 14.11
C GLU A 180 16.60 -5.84 12.93
N LEU A 181 15.39 -6.21 12.47
CA LEU A 181 15.15 -7.08 11.32
C LEU A 181 14.78 -6.29 10.04
N ASN A 182 14.86 -4.96 10.10
CA ASN A 182 14.47 -4.08 8.99
C ASN A 182 15.23 -4.45 7.71
N GLY A 183 14.47 -4.70 6.60
CA GLY A 183 15.03 -5.06 5.29
C GLY A 183 15.63 -6.47 5.18
N SER A 184 15.52 -7.30 6.21
CA SER A 184 16.00 -8.70 6.16
C SER A 184 15.10 -9.55 5.26
N ASN A 185 15.73 -10.54 4.58
CA ASN A 185 15.04 -11.46 3.68
C ASN A 185 14.58 -12.74 4.38
N ASP A 186 13.68 -13.48 3.75
CA ASP A 186 13.29 -14.86 4.07
C ASP A 186 12.76 -14.98 5.51
N LEU A 187 11.88 -14.05 5.91
CA LEU A 187 11.32 -14.01 7.26
C LEU A 187 9.80 -14.24 7.26
N LEU A 188 9.35 -15.07 8.18
CA LEU A 188 7.95 -15.27 8.53
C LEU A 188 7.68 -14.68 9.92
N PHE A 189 6.85 -13.65 9.97
CA PHE A 189 6.34 -13.08 11.22
C PHE A 189 4.95 -13.62 11.52
N ARG A 190 4.78 -14.22 12.67
CA ARG A 190 3.49 -14.76 13.13
C ARG A 190 3.28 -14.53 14.63
N ARG A 191 2.04 -14.70 15.07
CA ARG A 191 1.71 -14.76 16.49
C ARG A 191 1.64 -16.22 16.94
N ASN A 192 2.35 -16.55 17.98
CA ASN A 192 2.20 -17.84 18.63
C ASN A 192 0.81 -17.92 19.29
N SER A 193 -0.02 -18.87 18.86
CA SER A 193 -1.40 -18.99 19.31
C SER A 193 -1.55 -19.41 20.77
N VAL A 194 -0.50 -19.98 21.39
CA VAL A 194 -0.51 -20.41 22.79
C VAL A 194 -0.01 -19.29 23.70
N SER A 195 1.14 -18.69 23.38
CA SER A 195 1.77 -17.67 24.22
C SER A 195 1.35 -16.25 23.90
N GLY A 196 0.82 -16.00 22.68
CA GLY A 196 0.51 -14.67 22.17
C GLY A 196 1.75 -13.88 21.70
N ASN A 197 2.96 -14.41 21.88
CA ASN A 197 4.19 -13.74 21.48
C ASN A 197 4.30 -13.64 19.95
N VAL A 198 4.91 -12.56 19.48
CA VAL A 198 5.27 -12.44 18.06
C VAL A 198 6.57 -13.21 17.82
N GLU A 199 6.54 -14.11 16.87
CA GLU A 199 7.68 -14.93 16.45
C GLU A 199 8.16 -14.52 15.07
N CYS A 200 9.47 -14.62 14.87
CA CYS A 200 10.11 -14.53 13.57
C CYS A 200 10.83 -15.84 13.27
N LEU A 201 10.41 -16.48 12.20
CA LEU A 201 10.94 -17.76 11.74
C LEU A 201 11.56 -17.58 10.35
N PRO A 202 12.52 -18.42 9.94
CA PRO A 202 12.94 -18.47 8.55
C PRO A 202 11.76 -18.87 7.65
N ASN A 203 11.52 -18.10 6.59
CA ASN A 203 10.55 -18.47 5.57
C ASN A 203 11.23 -19.37 4.54
N VAL A 204 10.86 -20.63 4.52
CA VAL A 204 11.35 -21.63 3.56
C VAL A 204 10.37 -21.85 2.38
N ASN A 205 9.18 -21.27 2.48
CA ASN A 205 8.15 -21.35 1.45
C ASN A 205 8.30 -20.19 0.46
N LYS A 206 8.06 -20.47 -0.81
CA LYS A 206 7.92 -19.39 -1.82
C LYS A 206 6.50 -18.83 -1.79
N VAL A 207 6.39 -17.52 -1.80
CA VAL A 207 5.13 -16.82 -2.06
C VAL A 207 4.98 -16.72 -3.59
N GLU A 208 3.91 -17.27 -4.13
CA GLU A 208 3.59 -17.18 -5.56
C GLU A 208 2.23 -16.52 -5.70
N LEU A 209 2.14 -15.53 -6.59
CA LEU A 209 0.86 -14.93 -6.94
C LEU A 209 0.02 -15.95 -7.71
N ASN A 210 -1.27 -15.92 -7.48
CA ASN A 210 -2.19 -16.82 -8.19
C ASN A 210 -2.24 -16.44 -9.69
N GLU A 211 -1.62 -17.26 -10.52
CA GLU A 211 -1.53 -17.03 -11.97
C GLU A 211 -2.89 -16.80 -12.63
N MET A 212 -3.94 -17.47 -12.17
CA MET A 212 -5.29 -17.31 -12.73
C MET A 212 -5.85 -15.89 -12.56
N LEU A 213 -5.39 -15.16 -11.53
CA LEU A 213 -5.84 -13.79 -11.27
C LEU A 213 -5.05 -12.73 -12.05
N HIS A 214 -3.88 -13.10 -12.56
CA HIS A 214 -2.92 -12.15 -13.17
C HIS A 214 -2.73 -12.35 -14.68
N ASN A 215 -3.07 -13.52 -15.25
CA ASN A 215 -2.80 -13.88 -16.66
C ASN A 215 -3.67 -13.13 -17.70
N THR A 216 -4.53 -12.23 -17.32
CA THR A 216 -5.46 -11.52 -18.20
C THR A 216 -5.46 -10.00 -18.04
N ASN A 217 -4.42 -9.46 -17.45
CA ASN A 217 -4.27 -8.00 -17.31
C ASN A 217 -3.74 -7.32 -18.57
#